data_6c72e36dd2be5ecb62b522aef8e905a3
#
_entry.id   6c72e36dd2be5ecb62b522aef8e905a3
#
_cell.length_a   1.000
_cell.length_b   1.000
_cell.length_c   1.000
_cell.angle_alpha   90.00
_cell.angle_beta   90.00
_cell.angle_gamma   90.00
#
_symmetry.space_group_name_H-M   'P 1'
#
loop_
_entity.id
_entity.type
_entity.pdbx_description
1 polymer ?
#
loop_
_entity_poly.entity_id
_entity_poly.type
_entity_poly.pdbx_seq_one_letter_code
_entity_poly.pdbx_strand_id
1 'polypeptide(L)'
;MLLSLIQPAVAEDLVNTGYFGDVAIKGYDPVAYFTQNQAIEGSEKYSYHWLGATWYFSSAGNRDLFKGDPSKYAPQYGGYCADGVSFGTVTTNVDPKAWRIIDGKLYISYDPGAAEGMVKNPNKVIDSQKHWSEVQQTLISEKMHTDWQQPAAK
;
A
#
# COMPACT_ATOMS: atom_id res chain seq x y z
N MET A 1 -29.08 14.56 -21.79
CA MET A 1 -28.06 14.91 -20.78
C MET A 1 -27.43 13.59 -20.32
N LEU A 2 -26.35 13.18 -20.95
CA LEU A 2 -25.64 11.95 -20.60
C LEU A 2 -24.79 12.27 -19.37
N LEU A 3 -25.19 11.75 -18.19
CA LEU A 3 -24.30 11.66 -17.05
C LEU A 3 -23.19 10.69 -17.44
N SER A 4 -22.04 11.21 -17.80
CA SER A 4 -20.80 10.46 -17.87
C SER A 4 -20.52 9.96 -16.44
N LEU A 5 -20.76 8.68 -16.19
CA LEU A 5 -20.23 8.00 -15.03
C LEU A 5 -18.71 8.02 -15.17
N ILE A 6 -18.07 8.99 -14.55
CA ILE A 6 -16.63 8.95 -14.31
C ILE A 6 -16.43 7.74 -13.37
N GLN A 7 -16.13 6.60 -13.97
CA GLN A 7 -15.63 5.46 -13.19
C GLN A 7 -14.33 5.88 -12.50
N PRO A 8 -14.17 5.54 -11.24
CA PRO A 8 -12.90 5.78 -10.56
C PRO A 8 -11.85 4.79 -11.09
N ALA A 9 -11.26 5.09 -12.23
CA ALA A 9 -10.04 4.41 -12.70
C ALA A 9 -8.84 4.68 -11.77
N VAL A 10 -9.06 5.40 -10.68
CA VAL A 10 -8.03 5.98 -9.80
C VAL A 10 -7.68 5.05 -8.64
N ALA A 11 -8.48 4.00 -8.36
CA ALA A 11 -8.25 3.16 -7.19
C ALA A 11 -7.17 2.09 -7.41
N GLU A 12 -7.02 1.62 -8.64
CA GLU A 12 -6.15 0.49 -8.97
C GLU A 12 -4.65 0.80 -8.85
N ASP A 13 -4.27 2.09 -8.93
CA ASP A 13 -2.87 2.49 -8.93
C ASP A 13 -2.33 2.92 -7.56
N LEU A 14 -3.18 2.90 -6.54
CA LEU A 14 -2.85 3.43 -5.22
C LEU A 14 -2.32 2.38 -4.24
N VAL A 15 -2.21 1.12 -4.67
CA VAL A 15 -1.64 0.05 -3.86
C VAL A 15 -0.30 -0.38 -4.43
N ASN A 16 0.70 -0.50 -3.56
CA ASN A 16 2.03 -0.96 -3.92
C ASN A 16 2.02 -2.47 -4.18
N THR A 17 2.02 -2.84 -5.46
CA THR A 17 2.15 -4.22 -5.93
C THR A 17 3.55 -4.54 -6.46
N GLY A 18 4.53 -3.68 -6.17
CA GLY A 18 5.86 -3.76 -6.75
C GLY A 18 5.90 -3.25 -8.18
N TYR A 19 6.93 -3.64 -8.91
CA TYR A 19 7.08 -3.27 -10.32
C TYR A 19 6.34 -4.22 -11.27
N PHE A 20 6.09 -5.45 -10.82
CA PHE A 20 5.47 -6.50 -11.61
C PHE A 20 4.50 -7.31 -10.75
N GLY A 21 3.30 -7.48 -11.24
CA GLY A 21 2.27 -8.27 -10.56
C GLY A 21 1.19 -7.42 -9.90
N ASP A 22 0.29 -8.10 -9.21
CA ASP A 22 -0.90 -7.53 -8.59
C ASP A 22 -1.00 -7.78 -7.08
N VAL A 23 0.04 -8.39 -6.49
CA VAL A 23 0.04 -8.74 -5.06
C VAL A 23 0.51 -7.57 -4.20
N ALA A 24 -0.35 -7.14 -3.30
CA ALA A 24 -0.09 -6.02 -2.39
C ALA A 24 1.02 -6.36 -1.37
N ILE A 25 1.85 -5.37 -1.06
CA ILE A 25 2.89 -5.40 0.00
C ILE A 25 3.69 -6.71 0.05
N LYS A 26 4.12 -7.19 -1.11
CA LYS A 26 4.92 -8.43 -1.25
C LYS A 26 4.25 -9.69 -0.64
N GLY A 27 2.92 -9.70 -0.54
CA GLY A 27 2.17 -10.85 -0.02
C GLY A 27 2.12 -10.99 1.50
N TYR A 28 2.54 -9.96 2.24
CA TYR A 28 2.40 -9.96 3.70
C TYR A 28 0.96 -9.67 4.14
N ASP A 29 0.57 -10.28 5.26
CA ASP A 29 -0.77 -10.16 5.84
C ASP A 29 -0.94 -8.82 6.55
N PRO A 30 -1.77 -7.89 6.03
CA PRO A 30 -1.93 -6.57 6.65
C PRO A 30 -2.61 -6.62 8.01
N VAL A 31 -3.41 -7.65 8.30
CA VAL A 31 -4.12 -7.80 9.57
C VAL A 31 -3.17 -8.25 10.68
N ALA A 32 -2.17 -9.07 10.36
CA ALA A 32 -1.24 -9.63 11.33
C ALA A 32 -0.45 -8.55 12.08
N TYR A 33 -0.15 -7.42 11.46
CA TYR A 33 0.51 -6.29 12.13
C TYR A 33 -0.29 -5.78 13.33
N PHE A 34 -1.61 -5.76 13.22
CA PHE A 34 -2.51 -5.27 14.27
C PHE A 34 -2.86 -6.33 15.31
N THR A 35 -3.09 -7.56 14.87
CA THR A 35 -3.62 -8.63 15.76
C THR A 35 -2.51 -9.46 16.40
N GLN A 36 -1.36 -9.58 15.76
CA GLN A 36 -0.25 -10.40 16.17
C GLN A 36 1.05 -9.62 16.42
N ASN A 37 1.04 -8.31 16.12
CA ASN A 37 2.21 -7.42 16.25
C ASN A 37 3.45 -7.97 15.51
N GLN A 38 3.23 -8.54 14.34
CA GLN A 38 4.28 -9.18 13.54
C GLN A 38 4.03 -8.98 12.04
N ALA A 39 5.13 -8.91 11.29
CA ALA A 39 5.11 -9.05 9.84
C ALA A 39 5.04 -10.56 9.51
N ILE A 40 3.90 -11.01 9.02
CA ILE A 40 3.65 -12.42 8.69
C ILE A 40 3.33 -12.53 7.20
N GLU A 41 3.98 -13.45 6.51
CA GLU A 41 3.66 -13.76 5.12
C GLU A 41 2.25 -14.36 5.03
N GLY A 42 1.47 -13.86 4.09
CA GLY A 42 0.19 -14.42 3.73
C GLY A 42 0.33 -15.58 2.76
N SER A 43 -0.77 -16.21 2.43
CA SER A 43 -0.87 -17.29 1.46
C SER A 43 -1.89 -16.95 0.41
N GLU A 44 -1.63 -17.29 -0.84
CA GLU A 44 -2.59 -17.21 -1.94
C GLU A 44 -3.90 -17.92 -1.62
N LYS A 45 -3.84 -19.00 -0.82
CA LYS A 45 -5.02 -19.73 -0.35
C LYS A 45 -6.02 -18.83 0.38
N TYR A 46 -5.54 -17.82 1.10
CA TYR A 46 -6.35 -16.84 1.81
C TYR A 46 -6.14 -15.47 1.17
N SER A 47 -6.80 -15.24 0.06
CA SER A 47 -6.66 -14.00 -0.69
C SER A 47 -7.98 -13.22 -0.78
N TYR A 48 -7.86 -11.93 -1.01
CA TYR A 48 -8.97 -11.03 -1.28
C TYR A 48 -8.53 -9.92 -2.22
N HIS A 49 -9.34 -9.64 -3.23
CA HIS A 49 -9.05 -8.55 -4.17
C HIS A 49 -9.70 -7.26 -3.69
N TRP A 50 -8.90 -6.22 -3.51
CA TRP A 50 -9.37 -4.91 -3.07
C TRP A 50 -8.48 -3.80 -3.61
N LEU A 51 -9.07 -2.70 -4.06
CA LEU A 51 -8.38 -1.55 -4.64
C LEU A 51 -7.39 -1.92 -5.75
N GLY A 52 -7.82 -2.77 -6.69
CA GLY A 52 -7.00 -3.19 -7.83
C GLY A 52 -5.83 -4.11 -7.50
N ALA A 53 -5.71 -4.57 -6.26
CA ALA A 53 -4.63 -5.43 -5.82
C ALA A 53 -5.15 -6.70 -5.14
N THR A 54 -4.36 -7.76 -5.21
CA THR A 54 -4.61 -9.02 -4.51
C THR A 54 -3.88 -9.02 -3.18
N TRP A 55 -4.61 -9.15 -2.09
CA TRP A 55 -4.09 -9.19 -0.73
C TRP A 55 -4.03 -10.62 -0.23
N TYR A 56 -2.90 -11.00 0.37
CA TYR A 56 -2.72 -12.31 0.98
C TYR A 56 -2.82 -12.24 2.50
N PHE A 57 -3.39 -13.29 3.09
CA PHE A 57 -3.58 -13.39 4.54
C PHE A 57 -3.02 -14.70 5.06
N SER A 58 -2.63 -14.73 6.31
CA SER A 58 -2.09 -15.92 6.97
C SER A 58 -3.20 -16.89 7.42
N SER A 59 -4.45 -16.44 7.45
CA SER A 59 -5.61 -17.23 7.84
C SER A 59 -6.90 -16.73 7.20
N ALA A 60 -7.91 -17.59 7.15
CA ALA A 60 -9.25 -17.20 6.73
C ALA A 60 -9.84 -16.13 7.65
N GLY A 61 -9.57 -16.19 8.96
CA GLY A 61 -10.03 -15.19 9.92
C GLY A 61 -9.47 -13.80 9.65
N ASN A 62 -8.18 -13.68 9.35
CA ASN A 62 -7.55 -12.41 9.00
C ASN A 62 -8.12 -11.86 7.68
N ARG A 63 -8.29 -12.71 6.66
CA ARG A 63 -8.95 -12.32 5.41
C ARG A 63 -10.34 -11.73 5.68
N ASP A 64 -11.13 -12.37 6.51
CA ASP A 64 -12.51 -11.97 6.79
C ASP A 64 -12.57 -10.66 7.60
N LEU A 65 -11.62 -10.43 8.52
CA LEU A 65 -11.45 -9.16 9.20
C LEU A 65 -11.13 -8.02 8.21
N PHE A 66 -10.24 -8.26 7.28
CA PHE A 66 -9.90 -7.28 6.24
C PHE A 66 -11.10 -6.96 5.35
N LYS A 67 -11.84 -7.98 4.90
CA LYS A 67 -13.06 -7.80 4.10
C LYS A 67 -14.11 -6.94 4.81
N GLY A 68 -14.21 -7.05 6.13
CA GLY A 68 -15.15 -6.29 6.94
C GLY A 68 -14.79 -4.80 7.04
N ASP A 69 -13.51 -4.48 7.08
CA ASP A 69 -13.01 -3.09 7.16
C ASP A 69 -11.59 -2.99 6.58
N PRO A 70 -11.45 -2.95 5.24
CA PRO A 70 -10.14 -2.90 4.62
C PRO A 70 -9.33 -1.66 5.01
N SER A 71 -9.99 -0.51 5.14
CA SER A 71 -9.33 0.76 5.46
C SER A 71 -8.68 0.77 6.84
N LYS A 72 -9.17 -0.06 7.77
CA LYS A 72 -8.59 -0.22 9.10
C LYS A 72 -7.24 -0.91 9.06
N TYR A 73 -7.07 -1.91 8.18
CA TYR A 73 -5.93 -2.81 8.16
C TYR A 73 -4.94 -2.51 7.03
N ALA A 74 -5.38 -1.91 5.95
CA ALA A 74 -4.50 -1.54 4.86
C ALA A 74 -3.45 -0.53 5.33
N PRO A 75 -2.19 -0.65 4.86
CA PRO A 75 -1.17 0.34 5.18
C PRO A 75 -1.52 1.70 4.58
N GLN A 76 -1.08 2.75 5.26
CA GLN A 76 -1.18 4.10 4.74
C GLN A 76 -0.41 4.22 3.42
N TYR A 77 -0.84 5.11 2.55
CA TYR A 77 -0.19 5.38 1.27
C TYR A 77 -0.11 4.13 0.38
N GLY A 78 -1.12 3.26 0.45
CA GLY A 78 -1.17 2.03 -0.34
C GLY A 78 -0.03 1.04 -0.06
N GLY A 79 0.77 1.24 1.00
CA GLY A 79 1.95 0.43 1.27
C GLY A 79 3.21 0.88 0.54
N TYR A 80 3.21 2.06 -0.08
CA TYR A 80 4.45 2.73 -0.49
C TYR A 80 5.23 3.19 0.74
N CYS A 81 6.52 3.40 0.59
CA CYS A 81 7.37 3.81 1.70
C CYS A 81 6.89 5.13 2.33
N ALA A 82 6.41 5.07 3.57
CA ALA A 82 5.87 6.23 4.27
C ALA A 82 6.93 7.32 4.48
N ASP A 83 8.17 6.94 4.75
CA ASP A 83 9.30 7.88 4.85
C ASP A 83 9.53 8.61 3.51
N GLY A 84 9.48 7.89 2.39
CA GLY A 84 9.57 8.49 1.05
C GLY A 84 8.45 9.48 0.78
N VAL A 85 7.21 9.14 1.14
CA VAL A 85 6.05 10.03 0.99
C VAL A 85 6.22 11.30 1.82
N SER A 86 6.88 11.24 2.98
CA SER A 86 7.16 12.44 3.80
C SER A 86 8.02 13.48 3.08
N PHE A 87 8.80 13.05 2.10
CA PHE A 87 9.61 13.91 1.22
C PHE A 87 8.94 14.19 -0.13
N GLY A 88 7.71 13.76 -0.34
CA GLY A 88 7.01 13.90 -1.61
C GLY A 88 7.51 12.97 -2.70
N THR A 89 8.14 11.84 -2.34
CA THR A 89 8.69 10.87 -3.29
C THR A 89 7.96 9.52 -3.22
N VAL A 90 8.06 8.76 -4.31
CA VAL A 90 7.53 7.39 -4.39
C VAL A 90 8.68 6.40 -4.24
N THR A 91 8.58 5.51 -3.27
CA THR A 91 9.49 4.39 -3.11
C THR A 91 8.69 3.09 -3.09
N THR A 92 8.77 2.35 -4.18
CA THR A 92 8.03 1.10 -4.39
C THR A 92 8.67 -0.06 -3.64
N ASN A 93 10.01 -0.10 -3.58
CA ASN A 93 10.72 -1.16 -2.87
C ASN A 93 10.66 -0.91 -1.37
N VAL A 94 9.77 -1.63 -0.70
CA VAL A 94 9.61 -1.60 0.76
C VAL A 94 10.05 -2.92 1.38
N ASP A 95 10.39 -2.88 2.65
CA ASP A 95 10.56 -4.07 3.49
C ASP A 95 9.32 -4.22 4.38
N PRO A 96 8.48 -5.24 4.18
CA PRO A 96 7.31 -5.47 5.03
C PRO A 96 7.63 -5.67 6.51
N LYS A 97 8.89 -5.93 6.87
CA LYS A 97 9.38 -6.01 8.25
C LYS A 97 9.76 -4.65 8.82
N ALA A 98 9.89 -3.63 7.97
CA ALA A 98 10.14 -2.25 8.36
C ALA A 98 8.82 -1.48 8.49
N TRP A 99 8.12 -1.68 9.58
CA TRP A 99 6.78 -1.16 9.81
C TRP A 99 6.62 -0.52 11.19
N ARG A 100 5.62 0.34 11.32
CA ARG A 100 5.15 0.90 12.60
C ARG A 100 3.66 1.12 12.55
N ILE A 101 3.00 0.95 13.70
CA ILE A 101 1.63 1.43 13.91
C ILE A 101 1.72 2.71 14.74
N ILE A 102 1.21 3.81 14.18
CA ILE A 102 1.17 5.13 14.80
C ILE A 102 -0.29 5.60 14.78
N ASP A 103 -0.84 5.89 15.96
CA ASP A 103 -2.25 6.30 16.09
C ASP A 103 -3.24 5.35 15.39
N GLY A 104 -3.01 4.04 15.52
CA GLY A 104 -3.86 3.00 14.96
C GLY A 104 -3.74 2.80 13.44
N LYS A 105 -2.76 3.42 12.79
CA LYS A 105 -2.50 3.33 11.35
C LYS A 105 -1.19 2.64 11.07
N LEU A 106 -1.18 1.75 10.06
CA LEU A 106 -0.01 1.00 9.64
C LEU A 106 0.81 1.81 8.63
N TYR A 107 2.09 1.96 8.90
CA TYR A 107 3.07 2.58 8.00
C TYR A 107 4.16 1.57 7.67
N ILE A 108 4.44 1.37 6.37
CA ILE A 108 5.51 0.51 5.89
C ILE A 108 6.60 1.40 5.29
N SER A 109 7.84 1.04 5.47
CA SER A 109 8.99 1.78 4.99
C SER A 109 9.98 0.88 4.25
N TYR A 110 10.99 1.46 3.60
CA TYR A 110 11.93 0.68 2.81
C TYR A 110 12.98 -0.04 3.68
N ASP A 111 13.26 0.46 4.90
CA ASP A 111 14.15 -0.17 5.86
C ASP A 111 13.76 0.17 7.32
N PRO A 112 14.34 -0.53 8.32
CA PRO A 112 14.05 -0.26 9.72
C PRO A 112 14.39 1.14 10.20
N GLY A 113 15.43 1.77 9.65
CA GLY A 113 15.82 3.15 10.00
C GLY A 113 14.77 4.17 9.55
N ALA A 114 14.24 4.01 8.35
CA ALA A 114 13.14 4.82 7.83
C ALA A 114 11.86 4.64 8.67
N ALA A 115 11.53 3.39 9.03
CA ALA A 115 10.39 3.10 9.91
C ALA A 115 10.53 3.74 11.29
N GLU A 116 11.72 3.68 11.88
CA GLU A 116 12.02 4.32 13.14
C GLU A 116 11.96 5.86 13.05
N GLY A 117 12.39 6.41 11.93
CA GLY A 117 12.30 7.85 11.63
C GLY A 117 10.87 8.38 11.66
N MET A 118 9.89 7.58 11.25
CA MET A 118 8.46 7.94 11.32
C MET A 118 8.00 8.12 12.77
N VAL A 119 8.51 7.31 13.70
CA VAL A 119 8.18 7.40 15.13
C VAL A 119 8.90 8.56 15.80
N LYS A 120 10.21 8.72 15.53
CA LYS A 120 11.06 9.73 16.18
C LYS A 120 10.75 11.15 15.74
N ASN A 121 10.22 11.32 14.54
CA ASN A 121 9.86 12.62 13.99
C ASN A 121 8.38 12.68 13.62
N PRO A 122 7.49 13.11 14.51
CA PRO A 122 6.05 13.21 14.24
C PRO A 122 5.70 14.08 13.03
N ASN A 123 6.56 15.06 12.67
CA ASN A 123 6.34 15.89 11.49
C ASN A 123 6.35 15.07 10.20
N LYS A 124 7.06 13.94 10.15
CA LYS A 124 7.06 13.06 8.98
C LYS A 124 5.67 12.51 8.65
N VAL A 125 4.88 12.18 9.65
CA VAL A 125 3.47 11.74 9.44
C VAL A 125 2.64 12.89 8.86
N ILE A 126 2.80 14.10 9.40
CA ILE A 126 2.12 15.30 8.92
C ILE A 126 2.53 15.61 7.48
N ASP A 127 3.81 15.59 7.20
CA ASP A 127 4.34 15.86 5.86
C ASP A 127 3.91 14.78 4.84
N SER A 128 3.89 13.52 5.24
CA SER A 128 3.38 12.43 4.41
C SER A 128 1.92 12.66 4.01
N GLN A 129 1.09 13.06 4.96
CA GLN A 129 -0.33 13.36 4.68
C GLN A 129 -0.50 14.54 3.72
N LYS A 130 0.34 15.58 3.85
CA LYS A 130 0.32 16.74 2.94
C LYS A 130 0.75 16.38 1.53
N HIS A 131 1.79 15.56 1.40
CA HIS A 131 2.35 15.21 0.09
C HIS A 131 1.57 14.09 -0.61
N TRP A 132 0.74 13.32 0.12
CA TRP A 132 0.12 12.12 -0.44
C TRP A 132 -0.71 12.40 -1.69
N SER A 133 -1.48 13.47 -1.75
CA SER A 133 -2.29 13.78 -2.93
C SER A 133 -1.43 14.05 -4.18
N GLU A 134 -0.27 14.69 -4.02
CA GLU A 134 0.68 14.94 -5.10
C GLU A 134 1.38 13.65 -5.52
N VAL A 135 1.79 12.83 -4.55
CA VAL A 135 2.38 11.51 -4.78
C VAL A 135 1.41 10.59 -5.54
N GLN A 136 0.12 10.61 -5.18
CA GLN A 136 -0.92 9.88 -5.91
C GLN A 136 -0.99 10.29 -7.38
N GLN A 137 -0.93 11.58 -7.68
CA GLN A 137 -0.95 12.06 -9.07
C GLN A 137 0.27 11.58 -9.86
N THR A 138 1.43 11.56 -9.21
CA THR A 138 2.66 11.03 -9.81
C THR A 138 2.52 9.54 -10.12
N LEU A 139 2.01 8.73 -9.19
CA LEU A 139 1.76 7.30 -9.39
C LEU A 139 0.83 7.04 -10.56
N ILE A 140 -0.28 7.77 -10.63
CA ILE A 140 -1.26 7.63 -11.71
C ILE A 140 -0.60 7.96 -13.06
N SER A 141 0.15 9.05 -13.15
CA SER A 141 0.76 9.47 -14.40
C SER A 141 1.89 8.52 -14.85
N GLU A 142 2.69 8.00 -13.93
CA GLU A 142 3.76 7.05 -14.24
C GLU A 142 3.21 5.70 -14.71
N LYS A 143 2.18 5.17 -14.09
CA LYS A 143 1.54 3.94 -14.53
C LYS A 143 0.84 4.10 -15.90
N MET A 144 0.19 5.21 -16.14
CA MET A 144 -0.35 5.51 -17.47
C MET A 144 0.74 5.53 -18.56
N HIS A 145 1.97 5.89 -18.20
CA HIS A 145 3.10 5.86 -19.15
C HIS A 145 3.73 4.48 -19.30
N THR A 146 3.72 3.65 -18.26
CA THR A 146 4.32 2.31 -18.30
C THR A 146 3.44 1.29 -19.02
N ASP A 147 2.14 1.36 -18.91
CA ASP A 147 1.21 0.51 -19.67
C ASP A 147 1.31 0.71 -21.17
N TRP A 148 1.78 1.87 -21.59
CA TRP A 148 2.03 2.24 -22.97
C TRP A 148 3.26 1.62 -23.59
N GLN A 149 4.27 1.33 -22.78
CA GLN A 149 5.61 0.92 -23.23
C GLN A 149 5.88 -0.57 -23.03
N GLN A 150 4.95 -1.34 -22.50
CA GLN A 150 5.09 -2.78 -22.43
C GLN A 150 4.95 -3.36 -23.83
N PRO A 151 6.02 -3.93 -24.43
CA PRO A 151 5.84 -4.71 -25.64
C PRO A 151 4.90 -5.85 -25.32
N ALA A 152 3.88 -6.03 -26.16
CA ALA A 152 2.96 -7.14 -26.05
C ALA A 152 3.77 -8.42 -25.77
N ALA A 153 3.42 -9.11 -24.68
CA ALA A 153 4.03 -10.39 -24.35
C ALA A 153 3.93 -11.32 -25.54
N LYS A 154 5.11 -11.75 -26.06
CA LYS A 154 5.16 -12.75 -27.14
C LYS A 154 4.86 -14.11 -26.57
#